data_b311ccfe4e20663a0abc0fdc52f97528
#
_entry.id   b311ccfe4e20663a0abc0fdc52f97528
#
_cell.length_a   1.000
_cell.length_b   1.000
_cell.length_c   1.000
_cell.angle_alpha   90.00
_cell.angle_beta   90.00
_cell.angle_gamma   90.00
#
_symmetry.space_group_name_H-M   'P 1'
#
loop_
_entity.id
_entity.type
_entity.pdbx_description
1 polymer ?
#
loop_
_entity_poly.entity_id
_entity_poly.type
_entity_poly.pdbx_seq_one_letter_code
_entity_poly.pdbx_strand_id
1 'polypeptide(L)'
;YSALPEQYRQIKVLDASGKFVIPGTCDIHVHASQAPFQGIGQNIENGQWNTWFERYAFPDESRFNDPAYAELTYTRFAKSLLATPTTRLCAYATTSRTATETLMKALAKFGFAGYVGKVNMDRNCAAGLLETTEETIAQTRLWLEETKDGIGAIYPILTPRYFPSCTEDCLEQLGKLAEEYHVPVQSHLSEGLDEIDWVHELAPDLDYYAQAYDRAGLLGPHTQLSLIHISE
;
A
#
# COMPACT_ATOMS: atom_id res chain seq x y z
N TYR A 1 3.00 18.12 40.48
CA TYR A 1 4.46 17.99 40.34
C TYR A 1 5.08 17.35 41.59
N SER A 2 4.72 17.83 42.78
CA SER A 2 5.24 17.32 44.08
C SER A 2 4.87 15.82 44.33
N ALA A 3 3.82 15.31 43.71
CA ALA A 3 3.38 13.92 43.83
C ALA A 3 4.07 12.93 42.89
N LEU A 4 4.91 13.42 41.96
CA LEU A 4 5.64 12.55 41.05
C LEU A 4 6.86 11.91 41.73
N PRO A 5 7.18 10.63 41.44
CA PRO A 5 8.44 10.02 41.87
C PRO A 5 9.63 10.88 41.45
N GLU A 6 10.68 10.89 42.27
CA GLU A 6 11.83 11.79 42.11
C GLU A 6 12.50 11.67 40.72
N GLN A 7 12.54 10.48 40.18
CA GLN A 7 13.08 10.17 38.84
C GLN A 7 12.37 10.92 37.68
N TYR A 8 11.12 11.39 37.89
CA TYR A 8 10.34 12.10 36.87
C TYR A 8 10.33 13.62 37.07
N ARG A 9 10.96 14.16 38.14
CA ARG A 9 10.94 15.60 38.42
C ARG A 9 11.83 16.43 37.50
N GLN A 10 12.80 15.78 36.82
CA GLN A 10 13.73 16.44 35.91
C GLN A 10 13.35 16.32 34.43
N ILE A 11 12.27 15.62 34.09
CA ILE A 11 11.83 15.49 32.69
C ILE A 11 11.12 16.76 32.21
N LYS A 12 11.23 17.02 30.91
CA LYS A 12 10.49 18.10 30.28
C LYS A 12 8.98 17.83 30.38
N VAL A 13 8.25 18.78 30.93
CA VAL A 13 6.79 18.70 31.03
C VAL A 13 6.16 19.45 29.88
N LEU A 14 5.20 18.81 29.22
CA LEU A 14 4.31 19.43 28.26
C LEU A 14 2.95 19.70 28.96
N ASP A 15 2.60 20.96 29.11
CA ASP A 15 1.27 21.32 29.62
C ASP A 15 0.22 21.11 28.53
N ALA A 16 -0.65 20.13 28.73
CA ALA A 16 -1.79 19.83 27.87
C ALA A 16 -3.13 20.18 28.51
N SER A 17 -3.15 21.13 29.48
CA SER A 17 -4.38 21.59 30.09
C SER A 17 -5.39 22.08 29.06
N GLY A 18 -6.64 21.59 29.15
CA GLY A 18 -7.70 21.90 28.18
C GLY A 18 -7.61 21.18 26.84
N LYS A 19 -6.70 20.22 26.69
CA LYS A 19 -6.55 19.38 25.49
C LYS A 19 -6.86 17.91 25.82
N PHE A 20 -7.28 17.18 24.79
CA PHE A 20 -7.38 15.72 24.87
C PHE A 20 -6.07 15.09 24.38
N VAL A 21 -5.57 14.09 25.08
CA VAL A 21 -4.47 13.23 24.64
C VAL A 21 -5.08 11.91 24.18
N ILE A 22 -4.91 11.60 22.92
CA ILE A 22 -5.41 10.36 22.31
C ILE A 22 -4.24 9.59 21.68
N PRO A 23 -4.33 8.28 21.51
CA PRO A 23 -3.41 7.55 20.67
C PRO A 23 -3.40 8.11 19.24
N GLY A 24 -2.25 8.08 18.57
CA GLY A 24 -2.19 8.41 17.15
C GLY A 24 -3.06 7.45 16.33
N THR A 25 -3.66 7.95 15.26
CA THR A 25 -4.48 7.12 14.35
C THR A 25 -3.59 6.22 13.50
N CYS A 26 -4.18 5.11 13.04
CA CYS A 26 -3.61 4.23 12.06
C CYS A 26 -4.39 4.37 10.75
N ASP A 27 -3.70 4.75 9.68
CA ASP A 27 -4.25 4.72 8.32
C ASP A 27 -3.91 3.37 7.71
N ILE A 28 -4.91 2.49 7.66
CA ILE A 28 -4.69 1.10 7.20
C ILE A 28 -4.75 0.94 5.69
N HIS A 29 -5.06 1.99 4.93
CA HIS A 29 -5.13 1.95 3.47
C HIS A 29 -4.88 3.32 2.85
N VAL A 30 -3.71 3.52 2.26
CA VAL A 30 -3.36 4.75 1.56
C VAL A 30 -2.45 4.47 0.36
N HIS A 31 -2.76 5.11 -0.77
CA HIS A 31 -1.88 5.11 -1.95
C HIS A 31 -0.97 6.34 -1.90
N ALA A 32 0.27 6.16 -1.44
CA ALA A 32 1.24 7.24 -1.35
C ALA A 32 1.60 7.84 -2.72
N SER A 33 1.55 7.03 -3.77
CA SER A 33 1.76 7.45 -5.17
C SER A 33 0.67 8.38 -5.70
N GLN A 34 -0.53 8.36 -5.10
CA GLN A 34 -1.67 9.17 -5.52
C GLN A 34 -1.76 10.52 -4.79
N ALA A 35 -0.87 10.78 -3.83
CA ALA A 35 -0.84 12.04 -3.10
C ALA A 35 -0.75 13.31 -3.98
N PRO A 36 -0.05 13.31 -5.14
CA PRO A 36 0.04 14.50 -5.99
C PRO A 36 -1.27 14.92 -6.64
N PHE A 37 -2.21 14.00 -6.83
CA PHE A 37 -3.47 14.26 -7.54
C PHE A 37 -4.72 13.94 -6.72
N GLN A 38 -4.59 13.99 -5.39
CA GLN A 38 -5.73 13.83 -4.48
C GLN A 38 -6.90 14.74 -4.86
N GLY A 39 -8.11 14.16 -4.99
CA GLY A 39 -9.33 14.88 -5.35
C GLY A 39 -9.49 15.19 -6.84
N ILE A 40 -8.53 14.83 -7.71
CA ILE A 40 -8.65 15.01 -9.15
C ILE A 40 -9.47 13.87 -9.75
N GLY A 41 -10.42 14.23 -10.63
CA GLY A 41 -11.22 13.26 -11.36
C GLY A 41 -12.22 12.46 -10.51
N GLN A 42 -12.52 12.90 -9.30
CA GLN A 42 -13.43 12.20 -8.36
C GLN A 42 -14.91 12.26 -8.77
N ASN A 43 -15.27 13.03 -9.78
CA ASN A 43 -16.63 13.08 -10.35
C ASN A 43 -16.83 11.98 -11.41
N ILE A 44 -16.47 10.75 -11.07
CA ILE A 44 -16.64 9.60 -11.95
C ILE A 44 -18.04 9.05 -11.74
N GLU A 45 -18.75 8.76 -12.82
CA GLU A 45 -19.97 7.99 -12.75
C GLU A 45 -19.67 6.55 -12.34
N ASN A 46 -20.61 5.89 -11.65
CA ASN A 46 -20.45 4.49 -11.25
C ASN A 46 -20.08 3.62 -12.46
N GLY A 47 -19.07 2.78 -12.29
CA GLY A 47 -18.60 1.88 -13.34
C GLY A 47 -17.54 2.45 -14.29
N GLN A 48 -16.94 3.60 -13.97
CA GLN A 48 -15.88 4.20 -14.79
C GLN A 48 -14.50 4.25 -14.14
N TRP A 49 -14.25 3.39 -13.14
CA TRP A 49 -12.98 3.33 -12.43
C TRP A 49 -11.80 3.07 -13.37
N ASN A 50 -11.96 2.17 -14.36
CA ASN A 50 -10.92 1.91 -15.35
C ASN A 50 -10.54 3.18 -16.13
N THR A 51 -11.51 4.02 -16.51
CA THR A 51 -11.25 5.32 -17.17
C THR A 51 -10.48 6.27 -16.25
N TRP A 52 -10.77 6.27 -14.94
CA TRP A 52 -10.02 7.09 -13.99
C TRP A 52 -8.58 6.60 -13.83
N PHE A 53 -8.37 5.28 -13.70
CA PHE A 53 -7.03 4.71 -13.65
C PHE A 53 -6.22 5.07 -14.89
N GLU A 54 -6.76 4.88 -16.07
CA GLU A 54 -6.07 5.19 -17.33
C GLU A 54 -5.76 6.69 -17.51
N ARG A 55 -6.70 7.54 -17.09
CA ARG A 55 -6.61 8.98 -17.34
C ARG A 55 -5.79 9.73 -16.30
N TYR A 56 -5.83 9.31 -15.06
CA TYR A 56 -5.25 10.04 -13.92
C TYR A 56 -4.23 9.22 -13.14
N ALA A 57 -4.58 8.04 -12.64
CA ALA A 57 -3.74 7.32 -11.71
C ALA A 57 -2.50 6.74 -12.38
N PHE A 58 -2.65 5.94 -13.41
CA PHE A 58 -1.52 5.26 -14.05
C PHE A 58 -0.50 6.21 -14.69
N PRO A 59 -0.89 7.28 -15.39
CA PRO A 59 0.07 8.25 -15.92
C PRO A 59 0.92 8.91 -14.82
N ASP A 60 0.33 9.26 -13.68
CA ASP A 60 1.07 9.90 -12.59
C ASP A 60 1.90 8.89 -11.79
N GLU A 61 1.36 7.71 -11.53
CA GLU A 61 2.10 6.62 -10.88
C GLU A 61 3.32 6.17 -11.69
N SER A 62 3.25 6.20 -13.03
CA SER A 62 4.39 5.89 -13.92
C SER A 62 5.56 6.87 -13.76
N ARG A 63 5.32 8.10 -13.30
CA ARG A 63 6.37 9.10 -13.07
C ARG A 63 7.32 8.72 -11.94
N PHE A 64 6.90 7.83 -11.05
CA PHE A 64 7.76 7.34 -9.96
C PHE A 64 8.90 6.44 -10.43
N ASN A 65 8.96 6.11 -11.72
CA ASN A 65 10.16 5.53 -12.34
C ASN A 65 11.31 6.53 -12.42
N ASP A 66 11.04 7.84 -12.29
CA ASP A 66 12.07 8.86 -12.08
C ASP A 66 12.40 8.97 -10.58
N PRO A 67 13.65 8.64 -10.16
CA PRO A 67 14.06 8.70 -8.77
C PRO A 67 13.95 10.11 -8.15
N ALA A 68 14.17 11.18 -8.93
CA ALA A 68 14.04 12.54 -8.42
C ALA A 68 12.60 12.92 -8.14
N TYR A 69 11.67 12.47 -9.00
CA TYR A 69 10.23 12.63 -8.77
C TYR A 69 9.77 11.85 -7.53
N ALA A 70 10.21 10.60 -7.40
CA ALA A 70 9.88 9.75 -6.26
C ALA A 70 10.36 10.37 -4.94
N GLU A 71 11.62 10.80 -4.86
CA GLU A 71 12.20 11.46 -3.67
C GLU A 71 11.42 12.70 -3.27
N LEU A 72 11.15 13.59 -4.23
CA LEU A 72 10.42 14.83 -3.98
C LEU A 72 9.00 14.54 -3.47
N THR A 73 8.29 13.66 -4.17
CA THR A 73 6.87 13.40 -3.93
C THR A 73 6.66 12.65 -2.63
N TYR A 74 7.42 11.59 -2.38
CA TYR A 74 7.30 10.83 -1.14
C TYR A 74 7.77 11.61 0.10
N THR A 75 8.78 12.49 -0.06
CA THR A 75 9.15 13.41 1.02
C THR A 75 8.01 14.39 1.33
N ARG A 76 7.31 14.91 0.32
CA ARG A 76 6.14 15.79 0.52
C ARG A 76 4.98 15.03 1.17
N PHE A 77 4.68 13.83 0.70
CA PHE A 77 3.67 12.95 1.30
C PHE A 77 3.95 12.71 2.79
N ALA A 78 5.16 12.23 3.13
CA ALA A 78 5.53 11.98 4.52
C ALA A 78 5.46 13.25 5.39
N LYS A 79 5.84 14.42 4.85
CA LYS A 79 5.70 15.70 5.56
C LYS A 79 4.24 16.09 5.77
N SER A 80 3.35 15.86 4.80
CA SER A 80 1.93 16.20 4.94
C SER A 80 1.25 15.42 6.06
N LEU A 81 1.66 14.18 6.29
CA LEU A 81 1.16 13.36 7.39
C LEU A 81 1.47 13.93 8.78
N LEU A 82 2.54 14.74 8.92
CA LEU A 82 2.85 15.40 10.19
C LEU A 82 1.78 16.41 10.65
N ALA A 83 0.93 16.87 9.73
CA ALA A 83 -0.20 17.74 10.04
C ALA A 83 -1.48 16.96 10.39
N THR A 84 -1.42 15.63 10.42
CA THR A 84 -2.54 14.74 10.74
C THR A 84 -2.28 14.00 12.06
N PRO A 85 -3.28 13.36 12.66
CA PRO A 85 -3.07 12.50 13.82
C PRO A 85 -2.48 11.12 13.46
N THR A 86 -2.22 10.83 12.18
CA THR A 86 -1.69 9.55 11.72
C THR A 86 -0.26 9.32 12.22
N THR A 87 -0.03 8.19 12.87
CA THR A 87 1.28 7.76 13.35
C THR A 87 1.72 6.43 12.76
N ARG A 88 0.77 5.66 12.27
CA ARG A 88 0.99 4.37 11.59
C ARG A 88 0.19 4.34 10.30
N LEU A 89 0.75 3.63 9.31
CA LEU A 89 0.06 3.48 8.03
C LEU A 89 0.40 2.15 7.36
N CYS A 90 -0.50 1.74 6.46
CA CYS A 90 -0.27 0.67 5.51
C CYS A 90 -0.39 1.28 4.11
N ALA A 91 0.73 1.43 3.41
CA ALA A 91 0.82 2.23 2.20
C ALA A 91 1.15 1.40 0.95
N TYR A 92 0.42 1.68 -0.11
CA TYR A 92 0.76 1.28 -1.48
C TYR A 92 1.77 2.27 -2.04
N ALA A 93 2.90 1.78 -2.54
CA ALA A 93 3.88 2.58 -3.30
C ALA A 93 3.57 2.53 -4.81
N THR A 94 4.53 2.09 -5.61
CA THR A 94 4.38 1.83 -7.04
C THR A 94 5.00 0.48 -7.40
N THR A 95 5.05 0.13 -8.69
CA THR A 95 5.75 -1.08 -9.17
C THR A 95 7.27 -0.94 -9.06
N SER A 96 7.82 0.28 -9.04
CA SER A 96 9.25 0.52 -8.91
C SER A 96 9.79 0.15 -7.52
N ARG A 97 10.71 -0.82 -7.46
CA ARG A 97 11.42 -1.24 -6.25
C ARG A 97 12.13 -0.06 -5.56
N THR A 98 12.90 0.70 -6.33
CA THR A 98 13.69 1.81 -5.80
C THR A 98 12.82 2.96 -5.28
N ALA A 99 11.69 3.24 -5.95
CA ALA A 99 10.72 4.22 -5.46
C ALA A 99 10.04 3.74 -4.17
N THR A 100 9.73 2.44 -4.05
CA THR A 100 9.16 1.86 -2.84
C THR A 100 10.10 2.00 -1.64
N GLU A 101 11.39 1.72 -1.82
CA GLU A 101 12.40 2.00 -0.78
C GLU A 101 12.48 3.48 -0.41
N THR A 102 12.38 4.36 -1.40
CA THR A 102 12.39 5.81 -1.17
C THR A 102 11.24 6.24 -0.27
N LEU A 103 10.04 5.66 -0.47
CA LEU A 103 8.89 5.88 0.42
C LEU A 103 9.18 5.38 1.84
N MET A 104 9.69 4.15 1.99
CA MET A 104 10.04 3.59 3.30
C MET A 104 11.03 4.50 4.04
N LYS A 105 12.09 4.95 3.35
CA LYS A 105 13.11 5.87 3.90
C LYS A 105 12.49 7.22 4.30
N ALA A 106 11.61 7.78 3.47
CA ALA A 106 10.94 9.06 3.77
C ALA A 106 10.05 8.96 5.02
N LEU A 107 9.24 7.91 5.14
CA LEU A 107 8.37 7.68 6.29
C LEU A 107 9.20 7.43 7.58
N ALA A 108 10.21 6.59 7.52
CA ALA A 108 11.10 6.31 8.64
C ALA A 108 11.82 7.57 9.13
N LYS A 109 12.28 8.44 8.22
CA LYS A 109 12.93 9.73 8.55
C LYS A 109 12.04 10.65 9.38
N PHE A 110 10.73 10.62 9.18
CA PHE A 110 9.77 11.42 9.92
C PHE A 110 9.16 10.70 11.13
N GLY A 111 9.61 9.48 11.43
CA GLY A 111 9.24 8.73 12.64
C GLY A 111 7.90 8.00 12.53
N PHE A 112 7.38 7.77 11.33
CA PHE A 112 6.21 6.93 11.12
C PHE A 112 6.55 5.45 11.30
N ALA A 113 5.53 4.66 11.63
CA ALA A 113 5.59 3.22 11.73
C ALA A 113 4.54 2.55 10.83
N GLY A 114 4.72 1.29 10.48
CA GLY A 114 3.74 0.53 9.70
C GLY A 114 4.33 -0.24 8.54
N TYR A 115 3.58 -0.31 7.46
CA TYR A 115 3.91 -1.14 6.31
C TYR A 115 3.91 -0.33 5.00
N VAL A 116 4.80 -0.69 4.11
CA VAL A 116 4.85 -0.17 2.73
C VAL A 116 4.99 -1.35 1.79
N GLY A 117 4.24 -1.34 0.68
CA GLY A 117 4.28 -2.39 -0.31
C GLY A 117 4.70 -1.93 -1.70
N LYS A 118 5.61 -2.71 -2.32
CA LYS A 118 5.85 -2.65 -3.76
C LYS A 118 4.61 -3.22 -4.44
N VAL A 119 3.99 -2.42 -5.29
CA VAL A 119 2.81 -2.85 -6.05
C VAL A 119 3.23 -3.85 -7.13
N ASN A 120 2.45 -4.91 -7.29
CA ASN A 120 2.64 -5.92 -8.32
C ASN A 120 1.50 -5.84 -9.33
N MET A 121 1.88 -5.73 -10.61
CA MET A 121 0.95 -5.72 -11.75
C MET A 121 1.66 -6.30 -12.97
N ASP A 122 1.12 -7.40 -13.52
CA ASP A 122 1.65 -8.06 -14.72
C ASP A 122 0.63 -8.14 -15.86
N ARG A 123 -0.55 -7.51 -15.70
CA ARG A 123 -1.56 -7.32 -16.75
C ARG A 123 -2.43 -6.09 -16.50
N ASN A 124 -3.19 -5.69 -17.50
CA ASN A 124 -4.28 -4.68 -17.42
C ASN A 124 -3.88 -3.36 -16.73
N CYS A 125 -2.68 -2.85 -17.02
CA CYS A 125 -2.21 -1.57 -16.53
C CYS A 125 -1.42 -0.82 -17.60
N ALA A 126 -1.08 0.45 -17.33
CA ALA A 126 -0.28 1.24 -18.26
C ALA A 126 1.12 0.67 -18.48
N ALA A 127 1.66 0.84 -19.69
CA ALA A 127 2.99 0.32 -20.07
C ALA A 127 4.13 0.75 -19.11
N GLY A 128 4.03 1.93 -18.51
CA GLY A 128 5.03 2.42 -17.54
C GLY A 128 4.95 1.77 -16.16
N LEU A 129 3.93 0.95 -15.90
CA LEU A 129 3.72 0.21 -14.66
C LEU A 129 3.70 -1.31 -14.86
N LEU A 130 3.62 -1.74 -16.12
CA LEU A 130 3.55 -3.15 -16.47
C LEU A 130 4.92 -3.81 -16.30
N GLU A 131 4.96 -4.88 -15.55
CA GLU A 131 6.09 -5.80 -15.44
C GLU A 131 5.66 -7.18 -16.01
N THR A 132 6.58 -8.02 -16.48
CA THR A 132 6.24 -9.43 -16.68
C THR A 132 6.12 -10.12 -15.31
N THR A 133 5.50 -11.30 -15.27
CA THR A 133 5.41 -12.08 -14.02
C THR A 133 6.82 -12.33 -13.45
N GLU A 134 7.77 -12.74 -14.28
CA GLU A 134 9.16 -13.00 -13.86
C GLU A 134 9.82 -11.74 -13.31
N GLU A 135 9.63 -10.60 -13.98
CA GLU A 135 10.22 -9.31 -13.54
C GLU A 135 9.64 -8.87 -12.20
N THR A 136 8.31 -8.86 -12.05
CA THR A 136 7.68 -8.39 -10.82
C THR A 136 8.05 -9.27 -9.63
N ILE A 137 8.13 -10.60 -9.81
CA ILE A 137 8.55 -11.54 -8.76
C ILE A 137 10.02 -11.36 -8.41
N ALA A 138 10.92 -11.25 -9.41
CA ALA A 138 12.34 -11.03 -9.17
C ALA A 138 12.61 -9.71 -8.43
N GLN A 139 11.96 -8.61 -8.85
CA GLN A 139 12.10 -7.31 -8.20
C GLN A 139 11.49 -7.31 -6.79
N THR A 140 10.38 -8.02 -6.58
CA THR A 140 9.77 -8.15 -5.24
C THR A 140 10.67 -8.95 -4.30
N ARG A 141 11.26 -10.06 -4.77
CA ARG A 141 12.23 -10.85 -3.98
C ARG A 141 13.43 -10.01 -3.57
N LEU A 142 14.06 -9.31 -4.51
CA LEU A 142 15.20 -8.42 -4.21
C LEU A 142 14.82 -7.35 -3.18
N TRP A 143 13.65 -6.73 -3.34
CA TRP A 143 13.16 -5.74 -2.40
C TRP A 143 12.93 -6.31 -1.00
N LEU A 144 12.36 -7.52 -0.90
CA LEU A 144 12.17 -8.21 0.38
C LEU A 144 13.52 -8.54 1.05
N GLU A 145 14.50 -9.04 0.29
CA GLU A 145 15.85 -9.32 0.82
C GLU A 145 16.51 -8.07 1.40
N GLU A 146 16.32 -6.91 0.76
CA GLU A 146 16.88 -5.63 1.20
C GLU A 146 16.12 -4.99 2.35
N THR A 147 14.82 -5.30 2.54
CA THR A 147 13.93 -4.57 3.47
C THR A 147 13.25 -5.44 4.52
N LYS A 148 13.44 -6.75 4.55
CA LYS A 148 12.79 -7.69 5.49
C LYS A 148 12.94 -7.30 6.97
N ASP A 149 14.06 -6.69 7.34
CA ASP A 149 14.33 -6.24 8.70
C ASP A 149 13.74 -4.84 8.98
N GLY A 150 13.08 -4.25 7.99
CA GLY A 150 12.50 -2.91 8.05
C GLY A 150 13.50 -1.78 7.79
N ILE A 151 12.97 -0.60 7.56
CA ILE A 151 13.71 0.67 7.52
C ILE A 151 13.14 1.54 8.66
N GLY A 152 13.84 1.67 9.77
CA GLY A 152 13.29 2.23 11.00
C GLY A 152 12.13 1.36 11.52
N ALA A 153 10.93 1.94 11.64
CA ALA A 153 9.71 1.21 12.03
C ALA A 153 8.77 0.93 10.84
N ILE A 154 9.27 0.97 9.62
CA ILE A 154 8.52 0.67 8.39
C ILE A 154 8.96 -0.70 7.87
N TYR A 155 8.02 -1.60 7.70
CA TYR A 155 8.25 -2.98 7.27
C TYR A 155 7.62 -3.24 5.89
N PRO A 156 8.12 -4.24 5.14
CA PRO A 156 7.53 -4.63 3.88
C PRO A 156 6.18 -5.34 4.05
N ILE A 157 5.31 -5.17 3.07
CA ILE A 157 4.05 -5.89 2.90
C ILE A 157 3.86 -6.22 1.43
N LEU A 158 3.57 -7.48 1.08
CA LEU A 158 3.30 -7.86 -0.30
C LEU A 158 2.02 -7.20 -0.81
N THR A 159 2.08 -6.67 -2.03
CA THR A 159 1.01 -5.80 -2.53
C THR A 159 0.65 -6.15 -3.99
N PRO A 160 0.05 -7.34 -4.26
CA PRO A 160 -0.73 -7.47 -5.49
C PRO A 160 -1.80 -6.39 -5.51
N ARG A 161 -1.84 -5.56 -6.57
CA ARG A 161 -2.75 -4.39 -6.55
C ARG A 161 -4.19 -4.83 -6.39
N TYR A 162 -4.65 -5.72 -7.27
CA TYR A 162 -5.95 -6.39 -7.24
C TYR A 162 -5.95 -7.49 -8.30
N PHE A 163 -6.92 -8.40 -8.27
CA PHE A 163 -6.95 -9.55 -9.19
C PHE A 163 -6.92 -9.17 -10.68
N PRO A 164 -7.69 -8.18 -11.16
CA PRO A 164 -7.65 -7.83 -12.58
C PRO A 164 -6.30 -7.36 -13.11
N SER A 165 -5.40 -6.87 -12.25
CA SER A 165 -4.05 -6.42 -12.64
C SER A 165 -2.96 -7.47 -12.40
N CYS A 166 -3.31 -8.64 -11.85
CA CYS A 166 -2.38 -9.72 -11.57
C CYS A 166 -2.85 -11.00 -12.24
N THR A 167 -1.97 -11.70 -12.94
CA THR A 167 -2.29 -13.06 -13.41
C THR A 167 -2.34 -14.04 -12.24
N GLU A 168 -3.00 -15.19 -12.43
CA GLU A 168 -3.03 -16.22 -11.41
C GLU A 168 -1.61 -16.71 -11.06
N ASP A 169 -0.74 -16.86 -12.07
CA ASP A 169 0.66 -17.24 -11.86
C ASP A 169 1.41 -16.18 -11.01
N CYS A 170 1.20 -14.89 -11.27
CA CYS A 170 1.75 -13.84 -10.44
C CYS A 170 1.28 -13.94 -8.98
N LEU A 171 -0.01 -14.14 -8.76
CA LEU A 171 -0.58 -14.27 -7.41
C LEU A 171 -0.03 -15.50 -6.69
N GLU A 172 0.05 -16.67 -7.36
CA GLU A 172 0.62 -17.90 -6.77
C GLU A 172 2.08 -17.71 -6.37
N GLN A 173 2.88 -17.06 -7.22
CA GLN A 173 4.28 -16.80 -6.92
C GLN A 173 4.43 -15.78 -5.76
N LEU A 174 3.56 -14.78 -5.68
CA LEU A 174 3.50 -13.87 -4.53
C LEU A 174 3.09 -14.59 -3.25
N GLY A 175 2.16 -15.55 -3.30
CA GLY A 175 1.80 -16.39 -2.16
C GLY A 175 2.99 -17.19 -1.63
N LYS A 176 3.81 -17.78 -2.53
CA LYS A 176 5.06 -18.45 -2.16
C LYS A 176 6.07 -17.50 -1.51
N LEU A 177 6.16 -16.25 -1.99
CA LEU A 177 7.01 -15.23 -1.33
C LEU A 177 6.47 -14.83 0.05
N ALA A 178 5.15 -14.72 0.22
CA ALA A 178 4.55 -14.41 1.51
C ALA A 178 4.91 -15.47 2.57
N GLU A 179 4.83 -16.73 2.18
CA GLU A 179 5.20 -17.86 3.04
C GLU A 179 6.71 -17.89 3.33
N GLU A 180 7.56 -17.74 2.28
CA GLU A 180 9.02 -17.80 2.40
C GLU A 180 9.59 -16.71 3.31
N TYR A 181 9.09 -15.47 3.17
CA TYR A 181 9.58 -14.30 3.93
C TYR A 181 8.78 -13.99 5.19
N HIS A 182 7.68 -14.71 5.44
CA HIS A 182 6.76 -14.47 6.55
C HIS A 182 6.27 -13.01 6.62
N VAL A 183 5.97 -12.42 5.47
CA VAL A 183 5.49 -11.03 5.36
C VAL A 183 3.98 -10.99 5.17
N PRO A 184 3.31 -9.95 5.72
CA PRO A 184 1.87 -9.75 5.50
C PRO A 184 1.57 -9.40 4.05
N VAL A 185 0.29 -9.48 3.70
CA VAL A 185 -0.23 -9.20 2.36
C VAL A 185 -1.30 -8.11 2.44
N GLN A 186 -1.33 -7.20 1.47
CA GLN A 186 -2.45 -6.29 1.24
C GLN A 186 -2.89 -6.33 -0.21
N SER A 187 -4.18 -6.16 -0.44
CA SER A 187 -4.77 -6.07 -1.77
C SER A 187 -6.13 -5.36 -1.72
N HIS A 188 -6.73 -5.15 -2.89
CA HIS A 188 -8.12 -4.67 -3.00
C HIS A 188 -9.05 -5.85 -3.29
N LEU A 189 -10.29 -5.71 -2.87
CA LEU A 189 -11.33 -6.72 -3.08
C LEU A 189 -12.68 -6.04 -3.21
N SER A 190 -13.39 -6.30 -4.31
CA SER A 190 -14.79 -5.89 -4.49
C SER A 190 -15.00 -4.38 -4.29
N GLU A 191 -14.13 -3.54 -4.88
CA GLU A 191 -14.23 -2.07 -4.78
C GLU A 191 -15.47 -1.53 -5.49
N GLY A 192 -15.86 -2.16 -6.62
CA GLY A 192 -17.03 -1.81 -7.40
C GLY A 192 -17.65 -3.01 -8.09
N LEU A 193 -18.92 -2.87 -8.50
CA LEU A 193 -19.64 -3.93 -9.23
C LEU A 193 -18.98 -4.26 -10.58
N ASP A 194 -18.49 -3.24 -11.29
CA ASP A 194 -17.77 -3.39 -12.55
C ASP A 194 -16.46 -4.18 -12.38
N GLU A 195 -15.79 -4.05 -11.25
CA GLU A 195 -14.62 -4.86 -10.92
C GLU A 195 -15.01 -6.32 -10.69
N ILE A 196 -16.10 -6.58 -9.96
CA ILE A 196 -16.61 -7.94 -9.71
C ILE A 196 -16.97 -8.61 -11.04
N ASP A 197 -17.72 -7.92 -11.90
CA ASP A 197 -18.07 -8.42 -13.22
C ASP A 197 -16.83 -8.74 -14.06
N TRP A 198 -15.81 -7.88 -14.00
CA TRP A 198 -14.55 -8.10 -14.70
C TRP A 198 -13.78 -9.30 -14.15
N VAL A 199 -13.79 -9.52 -12.85
CA VAL A 199 -13.19 -10.73 -12.25
C VAL A 199 -13.89 -11.99 -12.75
N HIS A 200 -15.22 -12.02 -12.82
CA HIS A 200 -15.96 -13.15 -13.39
C HIS A 200 -15.65 -13.40 -14.87
N GLU A 201 -15.39 -12.33 -15.65
CA GLU A 201 -14.94 -12.48 -17.04
C GLU A 201 -13.53 -13.08 -17.14
N LEU A 202 -12.61 -12.65 -16.26
CA LEU A 202 -11.22 -13.08 -16.26
C LEU A 202 -11.02 -14.51 -15.72
N ALA A 203 -11.87 -14.91 -14.78
CA ALA A 203 -11.80 -16.20 -14.10
C ALA A 203 -13.23 -16.73 -13.81
N PRO A 204 -13.93 -17.26 -14.84
CA PRO A 204 -15.31 -17.71 -14.74
C PRO A 204 -15.50 -18.99 -13.90
N ASP A 205 -14.41 -19.60 -13.45
CA ASP A 205 -14.39 -20.78 -12.58
C ASP A 205 -14.30 -20.44 -11.09
N LEU A 206 -14.22 -19.14 -10.75
CA LEU A 206 -14.31 -18.69 -9.37
C LEU A 206 -15.76 -18.61 -8.91
N ASP A 207 -16.04 -19.17 -7.72
CA ASP A 207 -17.35 -19.07 -7.10
C ASP A 207 -17.58 -17.65 -6.51
N TYR A 208 -16.50 -16.99 -6.06
CA TYR A 208 -16.49 -15.63 -5.52
C TYR A 208 -15.09 -15.02 -5.65
N TYR A 209 -14.99 -13.69 -5.70
CA TYR A 209 -13.75 -12.97 -5.97
C TYR A 209 -12.59 -13.34 -5.03
N ALA A 210 -12.85 -13.39 -3.71
CA ALA A 210 -11.80 -13.67 -2.71
C ALA A 210 -11.15 -15.06 -2.92
N GLN A 211 -11.83 -16.00 -3.60
CA GLN A 211 -11.29 -17.32 -3.91
C GLN A 211 -10.00 -17.25 -4.76
N ALA A 212 -9.83 -16.19 -5.56
CA ALA A 212 -8.60 -15.98 -6.31
C ALA A 212 -7.39 -15.83 -5.39
N TYR A 213 -7.54 -15.08 -4.30
CA TYR A 213 -6.48 -14.90 -3.30
C TYR A 213 -6.29 -16.14 -2.43
N ASP A 214 -7.38 -16.85 -2.14
CA ASP A 214 -7.33 -18.10 -1.37
C ASP A 214 -6.54 -19.20 -2.12
N ARG A 215 -6.87 -19.42 -3.40
CA ARG A 215 -6.16 -20.35 -4.27
C ARG A 215 -4.66 -20.05 -4.36
N ALA A 216 -4.30 -18.77 -4.35
CA ALA A 216 -2.91 -18.31 -4.39
C ALA A 216 -2.17 -18.36 -3.03
N GLY A 217 -2.85 -18.76 -1.94
CA GLY A 217 -2.25 -18.78 -0.60
C GLY A 217 -2.03 -17.38 -0.01
N LEU A 218 -2.74 -16.38 -0.52
CA LEU A 218 -2.62 -14.97 -0.09
C LEU A 218 -3.65 -14.59 0.98
N LEU A 219 -4.63 -15.44 1.29
CA LEU A 219 -5.58 -15.22 2.40
C LEU A 219 -5.08 -15.85 3.68
N GLY A 220 -5.15 -15.09 4.77
CA GLY A 220 -4.74 -15.55 6.09
C GLY A 220 -4.85 -14.48 7.16
N PRO A 221 -4.44 -14.79 8.40
CA PRO A 221 -4.54 -13.86 9.53
C PRO A 221 -3.66 -12.60 9.39
N HIS A 222 -2.76 -12.58 8.42
CA HIS A 222 -1.87 -11.46 8.12
C HIS A 222 -2.20 -10.81 6.77
N THR A 223 -3.41 -11.02 6.26
CA THR A 223 -3.89 -10.41 5.02
C THR A 223 -4.84 -9.27 5.32
N GLN A 224 -4.59 -8.12 4.71
CA GLN A 224 -5.46 -6.96 4.73
C GLN A 224 -6.07 -6.76 3.34
N LEU A 225 -7.38 -6.91 3.23
CA LEU A 225 -8.14 -6.58 2.03
C LEU A 225 -8.86 -5.25 2.26
N SER A 226 -8.77 -4.37 1.28
CA SER A 226 -9.32 -3.02 1.36
C SER A 226 -10.46 -2.83 0.38
N LEU A 227 -11.32 -1.85 0.67
CA LEU A 227 -12.42 -1.40 -0.19
C LEU A 227 -13.54 -2.44 -0.37
N ILE A 228 -13.69 -3.37 0.56
CA ILE A 228 -14.77 -4.37 0.56
C ILE A 228 -16.10 -3.64 0.81
N HIS A 229 -16.73 -3.16 -0.26
CA HIS A 229 -18.01 -2.48 -0.18
C HIS A 229 -19.18 -3.43 -0.41
N ILE A 230 -18.93 -4.56 -1.08
CA ILE A 230 -19.91 -5.57 -1.46
C ILE A 230 -19.31 -6.92 -1.12
N SER A 231 -19.85 -7.57 -0.10
CA SER A 231 -19.52 -8.97 0.19
C SER A 231 -20.44 -9.87 -0.62
N GLU A 232 -19.89 -10.79 -1.35
CA GLU A 232 -20.62 -11.92 -1.95
C GLU A 232 -20.89 -12.99 -0.90
#